data_825c2360056cf2eefc3781deeb5bf6c9
#
_entry.id   825c2360056cf2eefc3781deeb5bf6c9
#
_cell.length_a   1.000
_cell.length_b   1.000
_cell.length_c   1.000
_cell.angle_alpha   90.00
_cell.angle_beta   90.00
_cell.angle_gamma   90.00
#
_symmetry.space_group_name_H-M   'P 1'
#
loop_
_entity.id
_entity.type
_entity.pdbx_description
1 polymer ?
#
loop_
_entity_poly.entity_id
_entity_poly.type
_entity_poly.pdbx_seq_one_letter_code
_entity_poly.pdbx_strand_id
1 'polypeptide(L)'
;ILIKKYKLKNIEFDIVKFYRKIWNKNLVRAQYIISKVHFIQWNNVDIIIGILSDLTALGDMNNRKILNIRKKIFNQLLIYTRKSNAKIAVCLWGIFRGNSDKTLKLIKENIIKPLNADVFLHLWDHWDVWNGYGGDLHWVRRYIERRNRKFFPKEICNYDTLKKYFPNVFRKISTPIKDDLPLDNIYSLLNPRKILIESQDDFINSVTIPMRYLEYSPFPNYAPYSRARLRYGMYKSFSLTKEVEQKYDYIILARVDQAYLDKFDQEQLFSLKDNDLLCRFLRHGLDDRIIAAKNSVIEKFVDKYSFMIERKKVDFYDSIKNSFHLKGEEGVGVLWCLENNISPININMNIDIYLPSKGMIPDFYNELITDLKTSGLCFSNKEEYINFVKFVKQNQQNLFKKYLNVGAVDRVKKHLSYRLGEIVLNNYNSFGKCIFIPFLLYIESNKFKKQNSKKLNRNKPLKYYDDYEQALVEQNSIAYKIGNIIVNANKRGKMGYFRVFCEIINIIKNKG
;
A
#
# COMPACT_ATOMS: atom_id res chain seq x y z
N ILE A 1 -31.07 2.79 -17.31
CA ILE A 1 -31.79 4.06 -17.45
C ILE A 1 -33.00 4.10 -16.51
N LEU A 2 -33.89 3.08 -16.51
CA LEU A 2 -35.08 3.01 -15.63
C LEU A 2 -34.72 2.99 -14.13
N ILE A 3 -33.65 2.27 -13.73
CA ILE A 3 -33.16 2.19 -12.35
C ILE A 3 -32.69 3.57 -11.85
N LYS A 4 -31.99 4.33 -12.67
CA LYS A 4 -31.57 5.70 -12.36
C LYS A 4 -32.74 6.69 -12.26
N LYS A 5 -33.78 6.49 -13.09
CA LYS A 5 -34.95 7.37 -13.19
C LYS A 5 -35.90 7.24 -11.98
N TYR A 6 -36.00 6.07 -11.35
CA TYR A 6 -37.01 5.79 -10.31
C TYR A 6 -36.46 5.62 -8.89
N LYS A 7 -35.17 5.89 -8.60
CA LYS A 7 -34.54 5.84 -7.24
C LYS A 7 -34.96 4.61 -6.41
N LEU A 8 -35.05 3.43 -7.02
CA LEU A 8 -35.52 2.22 -6.36
C LEU A 8 -34.49 1.71 -5.34
N LYS A 9 -34.83 1.74 -4.05
CA LYS A 9 -33.98 1.32 -2.93
C LYS A 9 -34.04 -0.17 -2.60
N ASN A 10 -35.03 -0.94 -3.13
CA ASN A 10 -35.20 -2.40 -2.91
C ASN A 10 -35.32 -3.12 -4.26
N ILE A 11 -34.22 -3.14 -4.99
CA ILE A 11 -34.20 -3.51 -6.41
C ILE A 11 -34.24 -5.04 -6.64
N GLU A 12 -33.79 -5.85 -5.68
CA GLU A 12 -33.60 -7.30 -5.91
C GLU A 12 -34.89 -8.07 -6.18
N PHE A 13 -35.93 -7.82 -5.40
CA PHE A 13 -37.22 -8.51 -5.56
C PHE A 13 -38.02 -8.04 -6.77
N ASP A 14 -37.92 -6.77 -7.12
CA ASP A 14 -38.63 -6.17 -8.23
C ASP A 14 -38.03 -6.51 -9.61
N ILE A 15 -36.71 -6.75 -9.69
CA ILE A 15 -36.07 -7.15 -10.95
C ILE A 15 -36.51 -8.52 -11.40
N VAL A 16 -36.64 -9.51 -10.50
CA VAL A 16 -37.10 -10.86 -10.87
C VAL A 16 -38.56 -10.85 -11.29
N LYS A 17 -39.45 -10.14 -10.58
CA LYS A 17 -40.85 -9.95 -10.99
C LYS A 17 -40.97 -9.24 -12.33
N PHE A 18 -40.18 -8.18 -12.53
CA PHE A 18 -40.14 -7.41 -13.76
C PHE A 18 -39.58 -8.24 -14.91
N TYR A 19 -38.54 -9.02 -14.68
CA TYR A 19 -37.94 -9.97 -15.61
C TYR A 19 -38.96 -11.03 -16.04
N ARG A 20 -39.63 -11.72 -15.11
CA ARG A 20 -40.67 -12.73 -15.41
C ARG A 20 -41.88 -12.13 -16.16
N LYS A 21 -42.25 -10.89 -15.83
CA LYS A 21 -43.35 -10.19 -16.55
C LYS A 21 -42.96 -9.84 -17.97
N ILE A 22 -41.71 -9.46 -18.25
CA ILE A 22 -41.21 -9.19 -19.59
C ILE A 22 -40.97 -10.50 -20.35
N TRP A 23 -40.48 -11.52 -19.68
CA TRP A 23 -40.27 -12.86 -20.22
C TRP A 23 -41.51 -13.42 -20.90
N ASN A 24 -42.63 -13.39 -20.21
CA ASN A 24 -43.89 -13.89 -20.74
C ASN A 24 -44.43 -13.07 -21.94
N LYS A 25 -43.91 -11.85 -22.15
CA LYS A 25 -44.37 -10.97 -23.26
C LYS A 25 -43.37 -10.85 -24.39
N ASN A 26 -42.10 -10.88 -24.12
CA ASN A 26 -41.04 -10.71 -25.11
C ASN A 26 -39.69 -11.25 -24.61
N LEU A 27 -39.41 -12.46 -25.02
CA LEU A 27 -38.23 -13.22 -24.63
C LEU A 27 -36.88 -12.54 -24.98
N VAL A 28 -36.79 -11.98 -26.19
CA VAL A 28 -35.59 -11.31 -26.68
C VAL A 28 -35.27 -10.06 -25.84
N ARG A 29 -36.30 -9.35 -25.43
CA ARG A 29 -36.16 -8.15 -24.60
C ARG A 29 -35.74 -8.50 -23.14
N ALA A 30 -36.30 -9.59 -22.62
CA ALA A 30 -35.88 -10.11 -21.30
C ALA A 30 -34.43 -10.52 -21.30
N GLN A 31 -33.97 -11.25 -22.31
CA GLN A 31 -32.58 -11.65 -22.50
C GLN A 31 -31.61 -10.45 -22.62
N TYR A 32 -32.04 -9.43 -23.38
CA TYR A 32 -31.26 -8.20 -23.51
C TYR A 32 -31.11 -7.48 -22.17
N ILE A 33 -32.18 -7.37 -21.38
CA ILE A 33 -32.14 -6.74 -20.06
C ILE A 33 -31.18 -7.51 -19.13
N ILE A 34 -31.28 -8.83 -19.05
CA ILE A 34 -30.37 -9.65 -18.23
C ILE A 34 -28.92 -9.52 -18.67
N SER A 35 -28.65 -9.45 -19.98
CA SER A 35 -27.28 -9.26 -20.47
C SER A 35 -26.64 -7.94 -20.05
N LYS A 36 -27.46 -6.95 -19.65
CA LYS A 36 -27.02 -5.61 -19.24
C LYS A 36 -27.02 -5.39 -17.72
N VAL A 37 -27.63 -6.31 -16.96
CA VAL A 37 -27.59 -6.25 -15.49
C VAL A 37 -26.23 -6.71 -15.01
N HIS A 38 -25.51 -5.84 -14.30
CA HIS A 38 -24.28 -6.22 -13.63
C HIS A 38 -24.64 -7.00 -12.35
N PHE A 39 -24.35 -8.29 -12.34
CA PHE A 39 -24.63 -9.20 -11.23
C PHE A 39 -23.83 -8.95 -9.94
N ILE A 40 -22.99 -7.94 -9.94
CA ILE A 40 -22.01 -7.63 -8.88
C ILE A 40 -22.64 -7.37 -7.49
N GLN A 41 -23.96 -7.17 -7.42
CA GLN A 41 -24.68 -6.85 -6.18
C GLN A 41 -25.73 -7.89 -5.75
N TRP A 42 -25.80 -9.01 -6.41
CA TRP A 42 -26.83 -10.03 -6.08
C TRP A 42 -26.33 -10.95 -4.96
N ASN A 43 -26.74 -10.62 -3.75
CA ASN A 43 -26.45 -11.43 -2.57
C ASN A 43 -27.43 -12.59 -2.37
N ASN A 44 -28.39 -12.78 -3.28
CA ASN A 44 -29.46 -13.77 -3.14
C ASN A 44 -29.26 -14.91 -4.13
N VAL A 45 -28.81 -16.07 -3.61
CA VAL A 45 -28.55 -17.29 -4.38
C VAL A 45 -29.82 -17.80 -5.06
N ASP A 46 -30.98 -17.70 -4.41
CA ASP A 46 -32.25 -18.20 -4.93
C ASP A 46 -32.67 -17.46 -6.22
N ILE A 47 -32.38 -16.16 -6.29
CA ILE A 47 -32.60 -15.37 -7.49
C ILE A 47 -31.70 -15.83 -8.64
N ILE A 48 -30.42 -16.07 -8.35
CA ILE A 48 -29.44 -16.55 -9.34
C ILE A 48 -29.82 -17.92 -9.86
N ILE A 49 -30.21 -18.85 -8.96
CA ILE A 49 -30.69 -20.19 -9.32
C ILE A 49 -31.98 -20.10 -10.15
N GLY A 50 -32.92 -19.24 -9.76
CA GLY A 50 -34.16 -19.03 -10.51
C GLY A 50 -33.92 -18.55 -11.95
N ILE A 51 -33.04 -17.59 -12.14
CA ILE A 51 -32.67 -17.07 -13.47
C ILE A 51 -31.93 -18.15 -14.29
N LEU A 52 -31.04 -18.91 -13.67
CA LEU A 52 -30.32 -20.00 -14.33
C LEU A 52 -31.29 -21.11 -14.79
N SER A 53 -32.27 -21.44 -13.95
CA SER A 53 -33.36 -22.40 -14.28
C SER A 53 -34.20 -21.92 -15.44
N ASP A 54 -34.65 -20.65 -15.40
CA ASP A 54 -35.43 -20.04 -16.49
C ASP A 54 -34.65 -20.01 -17.82
N LEU A 55 -33.37 -19.68 -17.80
CA LEU A 55 -32.50 -19.73 -18.98
C LEU A 55 -32.27 -21.15 -19.49
N THR A 56 -32.31 -22.16 -18.60
CA THR A 56 -32.19 -23.57 -18.99
C THR A 56 -33.47 -24.08 -19.65
N ALA A 57 -34.63 -23.67 -19.17
CA ALA A 57 -35.94 -24.00 -19.72
C ALA A 57 -36.19 -23.48 -21.14
N LEU A 58 -35.44 -22.48 -21.59
CA LEU A 58 -35.58 -21.90 -22.92
C LEU A 58 -35.20 -22.81 -24.09
N GLY A 59 -34.54 -23.90 -23.86
CA GLY A 59 -34.30 -24.95 -24.86
C GLY A 59 -33.34 -24.60 -26.01
N ASP A 60 -33.00 -23.32 -26.21
CA ASP A 60 -32.14 -22.90 -27.31
C ASP A 60 -30.65 -23.00 -26.92
N MET A 61 -30.17 -24.22 -26.86
CA MET A 61 -28.79 -24.57 -26.45
C MET A 61 -27.73 -23.99 -27.40
N ASN A 62 -28.06 -23.64 -28.62
CA ASN A 62 -27.14 -23.18 -29.64
C ASN A 62 -27.01 -21.66 -29.71
N ASN A 63 -27.82 -20.91 -28.98
CA ASN A 63 -27.75 -19.48 -28.98
C ASN A 63 -26.52 -18.98 -28.15
N ARG A 64 -25.50 -18.52 -28.86
CA ARG A 64 -24.22 -18.07 -28.26
C ARG A 64 -24.41 -17.01 -27.17
N LYS A 65 -25.45 -16.16 -27.26
CA LYS A 65 -25.76 -15.15 -26.23
C LYS A 65 -26.29 -15.79 -24.95
N ILE A 66 -27.20 -16.77 -25.08
CA ILE A 66 -27.75 -17.52 -23.94
C ILE A 66 -26.64 -18.32 -23.26
N LEU A 67 -25.79 -19.00 -24.00
CA LEU A 67 -24.64 -19.74 -23.46
C LEU A 67 -23.69 -18.82 -22.68
N ASN A 68 -23.42 -17.64 -23.20
CA ASN A 68 -22.58 -16.66 -22.50
C ASN A 68 -23.22 -16.13 -21.21
N ILE A 69 -24.53 -15.90 -21.20
CA ILE A 69 -25.27 -15.47 -20.00
C ILE A 69 -25.26 -16.61 -18.96
N ARG A 70 -25.55 -17.84 -19.34
CA ARG A 70 -25.49 -19.01 -18.46
C ARG A 70 -24.11 -19.15 -17.83
N LYS A 71 -23.05 -19.10 -18.64
CA LYS A 71 -21.68 -19.19 -18.16
C LYS A 71 -21.36 -18.09 -17.14
N LYS A 72 -21.83 -16.87 -17.38
CA LYS A 72 -21.67 -15.73 -16.47
C LYS A 72 -22.38 -15.96 -15.14
N ILE A 73 -23.65 -16.40 -15.17
CA ILE A 73 -24.46 -16.66 -13.98
C ILE A 73 -23.87 -17.84 -13.19
N PHE A 74 -23.47 -18.92 -13.87
CA PHE A 74 -22.87 -20.08 -13.24
C PHE A 74 -21.54 -19.70 -12.54
N ASN A 75 -20.71 -18.89 -13.17
CA ASN A 75 -19.48 -18.40 -12.56
C ASN A 75 -19.76 -17.55 -11.30
N GLN A 76 -20.79 -16.69 -11.33
CA GLN A 76 -21.18 -15.90 -10.15
C GLN A 76 -21.68 -16.78 -9.00
N LEU A 77 -22.48 -17.78 -9.30
CA LEU A 77 -22.94 -18.75 -8.30
C LEU A 77 -21.78 -19.53 -7.70
N LEU A 78 -20.83 -19.96 -8.53
CA LEU A 78 -19.63 -20.67 -8.08
C LEU A 78 -18.76 -19.80 -7.16
N ILE A 79 -18.56 -18.55 -7.54
CA ILE A 79 -17.83 -17.57 -6.72
C ILE A 79 -18.54 -17.36 -5.37
N TYR A 80 -19.86 -17.19 -5.40
CA TYR A 80 -20.65 -17.01 -4.18
C TYR A 80 -20.54 -18.22 -3.24
N THR A 81 -20.69 -19.42 -3.75
CA THR A 81 -20.60 -20.68 -2.97
C THR A 81 -19.19 -20.85 -2.37
N ARG A 82 -18.16 -20.56 -3.14
CA ARG A 82 -16.76 -20.59 -2.65
C ARG A 82 -16.53 -19.55 -1.57
N LYS A 83 -17.03 -18.31 -1.76
CA LYS A 83 -16.89 -17.21 -0.80
C LYS A 83 -17.52 -17.53 0.56
N SER A 84 -18.68 -18.18 0.59
CA SER A 84 -19.40 -18.48 1.85
C SER A 84 -18.73 -19.55 2.70
N ASN A 85 -17.99 -20.49 2.10
CA ASN A 85 -17.48 -21.69 2.77
C ASN A 85 -15.95 -21.79 2.82
N ALA A 86 -15.24 -20.99 2.02
CA ALA A 86 -13.80 -21.10 1.89
C ALA A 86 -13.07 -20.66 3.16
N LYS A 87 -12.12 -21.47 3.59
CA LYS A 87 -11.14 -21.13 4.62
C LYS A 87 -9.88 -20.57 3.96
N ILE A 88 -9.48 -19.38 4.41
CA ILE A 88 -8.38 -18.65 3.80
C ILE A 88 -7.29 -18.42 4.83
N ALA A 89 -6.03 -18.68 4.47
CA ALA A 89 -4.88 -18.30 5.26
C ALA A 89 -4.04 -17.22 4.54
N VAL A 90 -3.60 -16.23 5.30
CA VAL A 90 -2.60 -15.25 4.89
C VAL A 90 -1.29 -15.59 5.56
N CYS A 91 -0.33 -16.04 4.77
CA CYS A 91 1.02 -16.39 5.21
C CYS A 91 1.93 -15.18 4.95
N LEU A 92 2.22 -14.45 6.00
CA LEU A 92 3.11 -13.29 5.95
C LEU A 92 4.53 -13.72 6.24
N TRP A 93 5.48 -13.17 5.47
CA TRP A 93 6.88 -13.55 5.59
C TRP A 93 7.83 -12.39 5.31
N GLY A 94 9.04 -12.51 5.86
CA GLY A 94 10.14 -11.60 5.57
C GLY A 94 10.67 -10.87 6.80
N ILE A 95 11.27 -9.70 6.55
CA ILE A 95 11.79 -8.81 7.57
C ILE A 95 11.02 -7.50 7.56
N PHE A 96 10.70 -6.98 8.73
CA PHE A 96 10.11 -5.64 8.82
C PHE A 96 11.13 -4.59 8.42
N ARG A 97 10.68 -3.58 7.66
CA ARG A 97 11.52 -2.48 7.20
C ARG A 97 10.79 -1.15 7.36
N GLY A 98 11.57 -0.14 7.72
CA GLY A 98 11.08 1.23 7.76
C GLY A 98 9.84 1.41 8.65
N ASN A 99 8.76 1.98 8.13
CA ASN A 99 7.54 2.24 8.90
C ASN A 99 6.64 1.00 9.01
N SER A 100 6.96 0.12 9.97
CA SER A 100 6.25 -1.14 10.19
C SER A 100 4.78 -0.95 10.56
N ASP A 101 4.44 0.02 11.42
CA ASP A 101 3.05 0.25 11.87
C ASP A 101 2.11 0.56 10.73
N LYS A 102 2.56 1.43 9.81
CA LYS A 102 1.77 1.78 8.64
C LYS A 102 1.60 0.60 7.70
N THR A 103 2.64 -0.19 7.53
CA THR A 103 2.62 -1.39 6.70
C THR A 103 1.69 -2.44 7.28
N LEU A 104 1.77 -2.71 8.59
CA LEU A 104 0.87 -3.65 9.30
C LEU A 104 -0.61 -3.23 9.19
N LYS A 105 -0.90 -1.93 9.37
CA LYS A 105 -2.27 -1.41 9.20
C LYS A 105 -2.79 -1.64 7.79
N LEU A 106 -1.97 -1.42 6.75
CA LEU A 106 -2.37 -1.65 5.36
C LEU A 106 -2.57 -3.14 5.06
N ILE A 107 -1.73 -4.02 5.58
CA ILE A 107 -1.91 -5.48 5.48
C ILE A 107 -3.25 -5.90 6.10
N LYS A 108 -3.53 -5.43 7.33
CA LYS A 108 -4.79 -5.70 8.03
C LYS A 108 -6.00 -5.26 7.21
N GLU A 109 -6.02 -3.98 6.79
CA GLU A 109 -7.20 -3.39 6.15
C GLU A 109 -7.41 -3.87 4.71
N ASN A 110 -6.34 -4.14 3.98
CA ASN A 110 -6.40 -4.40 2.56
C ASN A 110 -6.26 -5.89 2.18
N ILE A 111 -5.68 -6.73 3.05
CA ILE A 111 -5.56 -8.17 2.78
C ILE A 111 -6.37 -8.99 3.77
N ILE A 112 -6.12 -8.85 5.08
CA ILE A 112 -6.68 -9.76 6.08
C ILE A 112 -8.18 -9.56 6.24
N LYS A 113 -8.64 -8.34 6.53
CA LYS A 113 -10.06 -8.04 6.74
C LYS A 113 -10.96 -8.36 5.54
N PRO A 114 -10.62 -7.97 4.29
CA PRO A 114 -11.45 -8.31 3.15
C PRO A 114 -11.66 -9.81 2.98
N LEU A 115 -10.65 -10.61 3.32
CA LEU A 115 -10.66 -12.06 3.14
C LEU A 115 -11.20 -12.81 4.36
N ASN A 116 -11.37 -12.15 5.50
CA ASN A 116 -11.65 -12.79 6.80
C ASN A 116 -10.71 -13.98 7.05
N ALA A 117 -9.42 -13.76 6.84
CA ALA A 117 -8.41 -14.80 6.79
C ALA A 117 -7.71 -14.99 8.13
N ASP A 118 -7.33 -16.23 8.41
CA ASP A 118 -6.38 -16.57 9.48
C ASP A 118 -4.96 -16.15 9.07
N VAL A 119 -4.15 -15.74 10.04
CA VAL A 119 -2.82 -15.18 9.78
C VAL A 119 -1.72 -16.09 10.34
N PHE A 120 -0.72 -16.35 9.53
CA PHE A 120 0.49 -17.10 9.86
C PHE A 120 1.70 -16.24 9.52
N LEU A 121 2.68 -16.16 10.43
CA LEU A 121 3.86 -15.31 10.24
C LEU A 121 5.14 -16.12 10.36
N HIS A 122 6.03 -15.93 9.40
CA HIS A 122 7.46 -16.22 9.55
C HIS A 122 8.23 -14.92 9.48
N LEU A 123 8.95 -14.57 10.54
CA LEU A 123 9.70 -13.34 10.67
C LEU A 123 11.15 -13.62 11.01
N TRP A 124 12.04 -12.77 10.53
CA TRP A 124 13.39 -12.67 11.04
C TRP A 124 13.40 -11.90 12.37
N ASP A 125 14.35 -12.20 13.22
CA ASP A 125 14.46 -11.79 14.63
C ASP A 125 14.63 -10.28 14.88
N HIS A 126 14.71 -9.47 13.84
CA HIS A 126 14.92 -8.03 13.97
C HIS A 126 14.12 -7.21 12.97
N TRP A 127 14.00 -5.93 13.26
CA TRP A 127 13.42 -4.93 12.38
C TRP A 127 14.54 -4.10 11.72
N ASP A 128 14.60 -4.08 10.40
CA ASP A 128 15.48 -3.19 9.64
C ASP A 128 14.89 -1.78 9.60
N VAL A 129 15.22 -0.94 10.56
CA VAL A 129 14.91 0.49 10.50
C VAL A 129 15.54 1.09 9.25
N TRP A 130 16.77 0.70 8.99
CA TRP A 130 17.51 0.95 7.76
C TRP A 130 18.36 -0.26 7.40
N ASN A 131 18.16 -0.83 6.23
CA ASN A 131 18.84 -2.07 5.83
C ASN A 131 20.23 -1.87 5.22
N GLY A 132 20.76 -0.66 5.26
CA GLY A 132 22.04 -0.35 4.64
C GLY A 132 21.96 -0.20 3.12
N TYR A 133 23.11 0.08 2.53
CA TYR A 133 23.26 0.18 1.06
C TYR A 133 23.20 -1.19 0.42
N GLY A 134 22.21 -1.42 -0.42
CA GLY A 134 22.00 -2.68 -1.14
C GLY A 134 22.07 -2.49 -2.66
N GLY A 135 23.10 -3.03 -3.26
CA GLY A 135 23.20 -3.59 -4.61
C GLY A 135 22.76 -2.82 -5.85
N ASP A 136 22.64 -1.49 -5.85
CA ASP A 136 22.43 -0.74 -7.11
C ASP A 136 23.65 0.17 -7.36
N LEU A 137 24.24 0.05 -8.54
CA LEU A 137 25.36 0.90 -8.95
C LEU A 137 24.99 2.40 -9.02
N HIS A 138 23.70 2.70 -9.08
CA HIS A 138 23.18 4.06 -9.14
C HIS A 138 22.43 4.44 -7.85
N TRP A 139 23.17 4.75 -6.77
CA TRP A 139 22.63 5.01 -5.45
C TRP A 139 21.58 6.14 -5.38
N VAL A 140 21.76 7.24 -6.13
CA VAL A 140 20.81 8.35 -6.17
C VAL A 140 19.44 7.89 -6.69
N ARG A 141 19.43 7.00 -7.71
CA ARG A 141 18.18 6.46 -8.23
C ARG A 141 17.46 5.61 -7.18
N ARG A 142 18.19 4.91 -6.35
CA ARG A 142 17.64 4.03 -5.33
C ARG A 142 17.14 4.78 -4.10
N TYR A 143 17.92 5.72 -3.58
CA TYR A 143 17.69 6.31 -2.27
C TYR A 143 17.13 7.73 -2.30
N ILE A 144 17.29 8.46 -3.40
CA ILE A 144 16.80 9.83 -3.51
C ILE A 144 15.42 9.87 -4.16
N GLU A 145 14.51 10.65 -3.58
CA GLU A 145 13.19 10.87 -4.16
C GLU A 145 13.28 11.34 -5.60
N ARG A 146 12.41 10.81 -6.48
CA ARG A 146 12.44 11.08 -7.94
C ARG A 146 12.53 12.58 -8.28
N ARG A 147 11.78 13.42 -7.56
CA ARG A 147 11.78 14.89 -7.76
C ARG A 147 13.12 15.56 -7.46
N ASN A 148 13.92 14.98 -6.57
CA ASN A 148 15.18 15.52 -6.09
C ASN A 148 16.39 15.01 -6.86
N ARG A 149 16.25 13.92 -7.62
CA ARG A 149 17.36 13.29 -8.39
C ARG A 149 17.99 14.23 -9.40
N LYS A 150 17.21 15.15 -9.96
CA LYS A 150 17.68 16.14 -10.93
C LYS A 150 18.73 17.12 -10.39
N PHE A 151 18.84 17.23 -9.06
CA PHE A 151 19.83 18.08 -8.43
C PHE A 151 21.18 17.39 -8.21
N PHE A 152 21.25 16.06 -8.41
CA PHE A 152 22.48 15.29 -8.21
C PHE A 152 23.24 15.19 -9.54
N PRO A 153 24.48 15.74 -9.62
CA PRO A 153 25.34 15.61 -10.77
C PRO A 153 25.63 14.15 -11.10
N LYS A 154 25.84 13.84 -12.37
CA LYS A 154 26.08 12.47 -12.84
C LYS A 154 27.30 11.83 -12.19
N GLU A 155 28.31 12.63 -11.92
CA GLU A 155 29.58 12.23 -11.33
C GLU A 155 29.40 11.60 -9.94
N ILE A 156 28.43 12.08 -9.15
CA ILE A 156 28.20 11.56 -7.79
C ILE A 156 27.24 10.36 -7.77
N CYS A 157 26.57 10.06 -8.88
CA CYS A 157 25.52 9.04 -8.91
C CYS A 157 26.03 7.60 -8.86
N ASN A 158 27.29 7.36 -9.19
CA ASN A 158 27.89 6.04 -9.28
C ASN A 158 28.38 5.56 -7.91
N TYR A 159 28.25 4.25 -7.66
CA TYR A 159 28.68 3.57 -6.45
C TYR A 159 30.19 3.76 -6.18
N ASP A 160 31.03 3.57 -7.19
CA ASP A 160 32.48 3.66 -7.03
C ASP A 160 32.92 5.08 -6.71
N THR A 161 32.31 6.07 -7.35
CA THR A 161 32.50 7.48 -7.04
C THR A 161 32.07 7.81 -5.61
N LEU A 162 30.90 7.30 -5.19
CA LEU A 162 30.43 7.48 -3.82
C LEU A 162 31.41 6.90 -2.81
N LYS A 163 31.86 5.66 -3.01
CA LYS A 163 32.80 4.99 -2.12
C LYS A 163 34.16 5.70 -2.04
N LYS A 164 34.66 6.17 -3.18
CA LYS A 164 35.99 6.79 -3.30
C LYS A 164 36.02 8.23 -2.79
N TYR A 165 35.06 9.05 -3.21
CA TYR A 165 35.09 10.50 -3.00
C TYR A 165 34.13 10.99 -1.90
N PHE A 166 33.20 10.14 -1.44
CA PHE A 166 32.22 10.46 -0.41
C PHE A 166 32.17 9.37 0.68
N PRO A 167 33.31 9.11 1.35
CA PRO A 167 33.45 7.98 2.27
C PRO A 167 32.55 8.11 3.51
N ASN A 168 32.28 9.33 4.00
CA ASN A 168 31.39 9.54 5.14
C ASN A 168 29.94 9.26 4.77
N VAL A 169 29.47 9.74 3.61
CA VAL A 169 28.15 9.40 3.08
C VAL A 169 28.03 7.93 2.87
N PHE A 170 29.03 7.30 2.22
CA PHE A 170 29.01 5.87 1.95
C PHE A 170 28.91 5.06 3.23
N ARG A 171 29.74 5.37 4.25
CA ARG A 171 29.68 4.70 5.56
C ARG A 171 28.30 4.87 6.19
N LYS A 172 27.75 6.10 6.20
CA LYS A 172 26.45 6.39 6.80
C LYS A 172 25.29 5.59 6.18
N ILE A 173 25.22 5.54 4.86
CA ILE A 173 24.16 4.83 4.17
C ILE A 173 24.41 3.31 4.08
N SER A 174 25.66 2.86 4.24
CA SER A 174 25.99 1.43 4.21
C SER A 174 25.82 0.75 5.56
N THR A 175 25.79 1.50 6.65
CA THR A 175 25.62 0.95 7.99
C THR A 175 24.14 0.62 8.24
N PRO A 176 23.77 -0.65 8.43
CA PRO A 176 22.42 -1.01 8.80
C PRO A 176 22.06 -0.45 10.18
N ILE A 177 20.79 -0.11 10.36
CA ILE A 177 20.20 0.24 11.67
C ILE A 177 19.13 -0.80 11.94
N LYS A 178 19.35 -1.63 12.94
CA LYS A 178 18.42 -2.67 13.38
C LYS A 178 17.81 -2.28 14.73
N ASP A 179 16.60 -2.77 14.97
CA ASP A 179 15.87 -2.60 16.21
C ASP A 179 15.09 -3.89 16.52
N ASP A 180 14.54 -4.00 17.70
CA ASP A 180 13.72 -5.14 18.10
C ASP A 180 12.39 -5.18 17.34
N LEU A 181 11.86 -6.38 17.14
CA LEU A 181 10.54 -6.55 16.51
C LEU A 181 9.46 -5.92 17.38
N PRO A 182 8.53 -5.14 16.79
CA PRO A 182 7.40 -4.55 17.50
C PRO A 182 6.30 -5.58 17.75
N LEU A 183 6.57 -6.59 18.60
CA LEU A 183 5.72 -7.77 18.80
C LEU A 183 4.32 -7.39 19.28
N ASP A 184 4.18 -6.44 20.20
CA ASP A 184 2.88 -5.98 20.70
C ASP A 184 2.01 -5.44 19.57
N ASN A 185 2.59 -4.65 18.66
CA ASN A 185 1.90 -4.13 17.48
C ASN A 185 1.53 -5.25 16.50
N ILE A 186 2.41 -6.22 16.32
CA ILE A 186 2.16 -7.38 15.45
C ILE A 186 0.96 -8.17 15.98
N TYR A 187 0.97 -8.53 17.26
CA TYR A 187 -0.12 -9.28 17.89
C TYR A 187 -1.44 -8.50 17.88
N SER A 188 -1.43 -7.22 18.27
CA SER A 188 -2.65 -6.40 18.33
C SER A 188 -3.28 -6.10 16.97
N LEU A 189 -2.44 -5.94 15.94
CA LEU A 189 -2.93 -5.61 14.60
C LEU A 189 -3.28 -6.84 13.78
N LEU A 190 -2.47 -7.89 13.80
CA LEU A 190 -2.62 -9.04 12.90
C LEU A 190 -3.30 -10.24 13.56
N ASN A 191 -3.25 -10.35 14.89
CA ASN A 191 -3.78 -11.49 15.65
C ASN A 191 -3.40 -12.85 15.02
N PRO A 192 -2.10 -13.17 14.90
CA PRO A 192 -1.65 -14.36 14.18
C PRO A 192 -2.05 -15.63 14.92
N ARG A 193 -2.50 -16.65 14.17
CA ARG A 193 -2.71 -18.00 14.70
C ARG A 193 -1.42 -18.68 15.12
N LYS A 194 -0.38 -18.48 14.30
CA LYS A 194 0.98 -18.91 14.61
C LYS A 194 1.99 -17.89 14.11
N ILE A 195 3.07 -17.78 14.86
CA ILE A 195 4.23 -16.97 14.52
C ILE A 195 5.48 -17.79 14.76
N LEU A 196 6.41 -17.76 13.80
CA LEU A 196 7.74 -18.31 13.91
C LEU A 196 8.74 -17.17 13.71
N ILE A 197 9.61 -16.97 14.68
CA ILE A 197 10.69 -15.97 14.64
C ILE A 197 12.01 -16.72 14.64
N GLU A 198 12.86 -16.49 13.66
CA GLU A 198 14.15 -17.17 13.51
C GLU A 198 15.28 -16.15 13.31
N SER A 199 16.46 -16.51 13.79
CA SER A 199 17.67 -15.71 13.58
C SER A 199 18.10 -15.77 12.12
N GLN A 200 18.27 -14.58 11.52
CA GLN A 200 18.75 -14.47 10.15
C GLN A 200 20.20 -14.95 10.02
N ASP A 201 21.02 -14.71 11.02
CA ASP A 201 22.42 -15.07 11.02
C ASP A 201 22.60 -16.58 11.21
N ASP A 202 21.80 -17.22 12.08
CA ASP A 202 21.80 -18.68 12.25
C ASP A 202 21.36 -19.38 10.96
N PHE A 203 20.34 -18.86 10.28
CA PHE A 203 19.93 -19.39 8.98
C PHE A 203 21.06 -19.30 7.94
N ILE A 204 21.76 -18.16 7.84
CA ILE A 204 22.87 -17.98 6.91
C ILE A 204 23.99 -18.98 7.21
N ASN A 205 24.29 -19.20 8.49
CA ASN A 205 25.34 -20.12 8.94
C ASN A 205 24.98 -21.60 8.74
N SER A 206 23.68 -21.93 8.78
CA SER A 206 23.18 -23.31 8.63
C SER A 206 22.96 -23.74 7.18
N VAL A 207 22.74 -22.80 6.25
CA VAL A 207 22.37 -23.09 4.87
C VAL A 207 23.58 -23.12 3.96
N THR A 208 23.86 -24.28 3.36
CA THR A 208 24.82 -24.41 2.28
C THR A 208 24.15 -24.09 0.95
N ILE A 209 24.48 -22.92 0.39
CA ILE A 209 23.99 -22.54 -0.94
C ILE A 209 24.92 -23.13 -2.00
N PRO A 210 24.41 -23.93 -2.96
CA PRO A 210 25.24 -24.47 -4.01
C PRO A 210 25.97 -23.37 -4.79
N MET A 211 27.26 -23.54 -5.08
CA MET A 211 28.15 -22.57 -5.75
C MET A 211 27.54 -21.99 -7.03
N ARG A 212 26.83 -22.81 -7.81
CA ARG A 212 26.14 -22.39 -9.04
C ARG A 212 25.11 -21.26 -8.84
N TYR A 213 24.53 -21.10 -7.65
CA TYR A 213 23.65 -19.97 -7.33
C TYR A 213 24.42 -18.69 -7.04
N LEU A 214 25.67 -18.83 -6.60
CA LEU A 214 26.58 -17.72 -6.33
C LEU A 214 27.06 -17.08 -7.65
N GLU A 215 27.29 -17.90 -8.68
CA GLU A 215 27.81 -17.45 -9.98
C GLU A 215 26.83 -16.60 -10.80
N TYR A 216 25.51 -16.73 -10.55
CA TYR A 216 24.47 -16.01 -11.30
C TYR A 216 24.11 -14.64 -10.76
N SER A 217 24.73 -14.20 -9.70
CA SER A 217 24.47 -12.86 -9.18
C SER A 217 25.36 -11.83 -9.85
N PRO A 218 24.80 -10.79 -10.49
CA PRO A 218 25.60 -9.64 -10.94
C PRO A 218 26.22 -8.88 -9.76
N PHE A 219 25.86 -9.24 -8.52
CA PHE A 219 26.34 -8.66 -7.28
C PHE A 219 26.83 -9.78 -6.35
N PRO A 220 28.10 -10.20 -6.46
CA PRO A 220 28.63 -11.40 -5.78
C PRO A 220 28.44 -11.43 -4.28
N ASN A 221 28.35 -10.29 -3.61
CA ASN A 221 28.27 -10.20 -2.15
C ASN A 221 26.85 -10.14 -1.58
N TYR A 222 25.79 -10.08 -2.39
CA TYR A 222 24.44 -9.76 -1.91
C TYR A 222 23.35 -10.80 -2.23
N ALA A 223 23.44 -11.48 -3.36
CA ALA A 223 22.27 -12.12 -3.94
C ALA A 223 21.90 -13.54 -3.48
N PRO A 224 22.82 -14.49 -3.25
CA PRO A 224 22.41 -15.88 -3.04
C PRO A 224 21.68 -16.09 -1.73
N TYR A 225 22.19 -15.56 -0.63
CA TYR A 225 21.55 -15.65 0.67
C TYR A 225 20.23 -14.87 0.73
N SER A 226 20.14 -13.74 0.05
CA SER A 226 18.92 -12.96 -0.07
C SER A 226 17.79 -13.76 -0.73
N ARG A 227 18.08 -14.50 -1.79
CA ARG A 227 17.11 -15.37 -2.48
C ARG A 227 16.73 -16.60 -1.65
N ALA A 228 17.71 -17.21 -0.99
CA ALA A 228 17.45 -18.33 -0.08
C ALA A 228 16.53 -17.93 1.06
N ARG A 229 16.79 -16.80 1.73
CA ARG A 229 15.93 -16.25 2.78
C ARG A 229 14.51 -15.95 2.31
N LEU A 230 14.38 -15.42 1.11
CA LEU A 230 13.09 -15.10 0.50
C LEU A 230 12.26 -16.38 0.30
N ARG A 231 12.83 -17.41 -0.32
CA ARG A 231 12.14 -18.68 -0.57
C ARG A 231 11.86 -19.43 0.72
N TYR A 232 12.81 -19.43 1.64
CA TYR A 232 12.66 -20.01 2.98
C TYR A 232 11.50 -19.38 3.74
N GLY A 233 11.42 -18.05 3.76
CA GLY A 233 10.34 -17.34 4.45
C GLY A 233 8.97 -17.69 3.90
N MET A 234 8.81 -17.77 2.56
CA MET A 234 7.57 -18.25 1.93
C MET A 234 7.24 -19.68 2.35
N TYR A 235 8.22 -20.59 2.26
CA TYR A 235 8.06 -22.00 2.62
C TYR A 235 7.66 -22.16 4.09
N LYS A 236 8.39 -21.50 5.00
CA LYS A 236 8.12 -21.58 6.45
C LYS A 236 6.78 -20.97 6.84
N SER A 237 6.44 -19.79 6.33
CA SER A 237 5.13 -19.18 6.63
C SER A 237 3.96 -20.07 6.17
N PHE A 238 4.10 -20.72 5.02
CA PHE A 238 3.14 -21.72 4.54
C PHE A 238 3.12 -22.99 5.42
N SER A 239 4.28 -23.51 5.82
CA SER A 239 4.38 -24.72 6.64
C SER A 239 3.64 -24.60 7.96
N LEU A 240 3.58 -23.39 8.56
CA LEU A 240 2.82 -23.15 9.78
C LEU A 240 1.31 -23.44 9.62
N THR A 241 0.76 -23.35 8.40
CA THR A 241 -0.64 -23.68 8.14
C THR A 241 -0.93 -25.19 8.28
N LYS A 242 0.11 -26.02 8.13
CA LYS A 242 0.00 -27.49 8.26
C LYS A 242 0.09 -27.95 9.72
N GLU A 243 0.51 -27.08 10.62
CA GLU A 243 0.65 -27.36 12.04
C GLU A 243 -0.62 -27.09 12.85
N VAL A 244 -1.72 -26.72 12.17
CA VAL A 244 -3.04 -26.52 12.78
C VAL A 244 -4.03 -27.52 12.18
N GLU A 245 -5.05 -27.89 12.94
CA GLU A 245 -6.08 -28.82 12.50
C GLU A 245 -6.92 -28.28 11.34
N GLN A 246 -7.10 -26.95 11.29
CA GLN A 246 -7.87 -26.27 10.25
C GLN A 246 -7.21 -26.43 8.90
N LYS A 247 -7.91 -26.99 7.93
CA LYS A 247 -7.50 -27.02 6.52
C LYS A 247 -7.94 -25.74 5.81
N TYR A 248 -7.08 -25.21 4.95
CA TYR A 248 -7.34 -24.00 4.17
C TYR A 248 -7.50 -24.32 2.69
N ASP A 249 -8.49 -23.69 2.06
CA ASP A 249 -8.77 -23.86 0.63
C ASP A 249 -7.87 -22.95 -0.21
N TYR A 250 -7.65 -21.73 0.26
CA TYR A 250 -6.83 -20.71 -0.40
C TYR A 250 -5.75 -20.19 0.54
N ILE A 251 -4.59 -19.95 -0.04
CA ILE A 251 -3.44 -19.39 0.67
C ILE A 251 -3.00 -18.11 -0.05
N ILE A 252 -2.75 -17.07 0.70
CA ILE A 252 -2.12 -15.84 0.24
C ILE A 252 -0.75 -15.74 0.88
N LEU A 253 0.30 -15.73 0.08
CA LEU A 253 1.66 -15.42 0.50
C LEU A 253 1.90 -13.93 0.30
N ALA A 254 2.26 -13.20 1.34
CA ALA A 254 2.49 -11.76 1.25
C ALA A 254 3.68 -11.32 2.11
N ARG A 255 4.45 -10.36 1.60
CA ARG A 255 5.61 -9.83 2.32
C ARG A 255 5.18 -8.82 3.37
N VAL A 256 5.81 -8.87 4.54
CA VAL A 256 5.55 -7.92 5.64
C VAL A 256 6.10 -6.52 5.40
N ASP A 257 7.07 -6.39 4.49
CA ASP A 257 7.76 -5.11 4.18
C ASP A 257 7.13 -4.34 3.00
N GLN A 258 5.90 -4.67 2.59
CA GLN A 258 5.22 -4.05 1.46
C GLN A 258 3.96 -3.29 1.89
N ALA A 259 3.70 -2.16 1.25
CA ALA A 259 2.47 -1.40 1.46
C ALA A 259 1.44 -1.73 0.36
N TYR A 260 0.46 -2.53 0.71
CA TYR A 260 -0.66 -2.89 -0.16
C TYR A 260 -1.70 -1.78 -0.13
N LEU A 261 -1.85 -1.04 -1.24
CA LEU A 261 -2.66 0.17 -1.27
C LEU A 261 -4.13 -0.07 -1.61
N ASP A 262 -4.42 -1.17 -2.28
CA ASP A 262 -5.78 -1.56 -2.67
C ASP A 262 -6.25 -2.76 -1.81
N LYS A 263 -7.57 -2.87 -1.64
CA LYS A 263 -8.17 -4.08 -1.06
C LYS A 263 -8.00 -5.26 -2.00
N PHE A 264 -7.71 -6.42 -1.42
CA PHE A 264 -7.60 -7.66 -2.17
C PHE A 264 -8.92 -8.01 -2.85
N ASP A 265 -8.87 -8.34 -4.13
CA ASP A 265 -10.05 -8.71 -4.90
C ASP A 265 -10.45 -10.17 -4.62
N GLN A 266 -11.49 -10.32 -3.82
CA GLN A 266 -12.04 -11.64 -3.46
C GLN A 266 -12.61 -12.38 -4.68
N GLU A 267 -13.24 -11.68 -5.62
CA GLU A 267 -13.84 -12.30 -6.79
C GLU A 267 -12.76 -12.94 -7.66
N GLN A 268 -11.63 -12.26 -7.81
CA GLN A 268 -10.49 -12.81 -8.52
C GLN A 268 -9.96 -14.08 -7.84
N LEU A 269 -9.87 -14.11 -6.49
CA LEU A 269 -9.44 -15.29 -5.75
C LEU A 269 -10.37 -16.49 -5.95
N PHE A 270 -11.68 -16.26 -5.78
CA PHE A 270 -12.67 -17.36 -5.86
C PHE A 270 -12.93 -17.84 -7.29
N SER A 271 -12.54 -17.05 -8.31
CA SER A 271 -12.63 -17.48 -9.72
C SER A 271 -11.51 -18.41 -10.18
N LEU A 272 -10.47 -18.61 -9.35
CA LEU A 272 -9.30 -19.41 -9.71
C LEU A 272 -9.66 -20.86 -10.04
N LYS A 273 -9.08 -21.36 -11.11
CA LYS A 273 -9.07 -22.78 -11.48
C LYS A 273 -8.04 -23.56 -10.64
N ASP A 274 -7.99 -24.86 -10.83
CA ASP A 274 -7.17 -25.75 -10.00
C ASP A 274 -5.66 -25.50 -10.08
N ASN A 275 -5.17 -24.99 -11.20
CA ASN A 275 -3.75 -24.70 -11.41
C ASN A 275 -3.43 -23.20 -11.50
N ASP A 276 -4.39 -22.32 -11.25
CA ASP A 276 -4.19 -20.88 -11.36
C ASP A 276 -3.43 -20.33 -10.15
N LEU A 277 -2.49 -19.42 -10.43
CA LEU A 277 -1.70 -18.67 -9.44
C LEU A 277 -1.87 -17.17 -9.67
N LEU A 278 -2.53 -16.48 -8.76
CA LEU A 278 -2.56 -15.02 -8.78
C LEU A 278 -1.21 -14.47 -8.34
N CYS A 279 -0.60 -13.66 -9.18
CA CYS A 279 0.62 -12.92 -8.88
C CYS A 279 0.67 -11.67 -9.73
N ARG A 280 1.47 -10.70 -9.37
CA ARG A 280 1.69 -9.50 -10.17
C ARG A 280 2.73 -9.79 -11.25
N PHE A 281 2.48 -9.34 -12.48
CA PHE A 281 3.46 -9.46 -13.56
C PHE A 281 4.39 -8.25 -13.57
N LEU A 282 5.69 -8.53 -13.64
CA LEU A 282 6.73 -7.56 -13.85
C LEU A 282 7.36 -7.76 -15.22
N ARG A 283 8.13 -6.76 -15.67
CA ARG A 283 8.85 -6.85 -16.95
C ARG A 283 9.76 -8.09 -17.07
N HIS A 284 10.26 -8.56 -15.92
CA HIS A 284 11.26 -9.63 -15.86
C HIS A 284 10.69 -10.96 -15.31
N GLY A 285 9.38 -11.05 -15.05
CA GLY A 285 8.76 -12.26 -14.55
C GLY A 285 7.66 -12.03 -13.53
N LEU A 286 7.54 -12.94 -12.56
CA LEU A 286 6.50 -12.91 -11.52
C LEU A 286 6.99 -12.16 -10.29
N ASP A 287 6.12 -11.28 -9.76
CA ASP A 287 6.39 -10.54 -8.54
C ASP A 287 6.20 -11.43 -7.31
N ASP A 288 7.18 -11.48 -6.43
CA ASP A 288 7.17 -12.28 -5.21
C ASP A 288 6.46 -11.59 -4.02
N ARG A 289 6.03 -10.34 -4.17
CA ARG A 289 5.48 -9.54 -3.08
C ARG A 289 4.11 -9.99 -2.60
N ILE A 290 3.28 -10.48 -3.52
CA ILE A 290 1.98 -11.09 -3.23
C ILE A 290 1.68 -12.20 -4.23
N ILE A 291 1.29 -13.34 -3.70
CA ILE A 291 0.95 -14.53 -4.47
C ILE A 291 -0.26 -15.17 -3.80
N ALA A 292 -1.26 -15.57 -4.56
CA ALA A 292 -2.44 -16.21 -4.01
C ALA A 292 -2.92 -17.34 -4.92
N ALA A 293 -3.31 -18.47 -4.33
CA ALA A 293 -3.86 -19.60 -5.07
C ALA A 293 -4.59 -20.57 -4.14
N LYS A 294 -5.12 -21.65 -4.72
CA LYS A 294 -5.53 -22.81 -3.95
C LYS A 294 -4.35 -23.42 -3.21
N ASN A 295 -4.62 -24.05 -2.06
CA ASN A 295 -3.59 -24.63 -1.20
C ASN A 295 -2.63 -25.56 -1.97
N SER A 296 -3.16 -26.47 -2.79
CA SER A 296 -2.35 -27.41 -3.58
C SER A 296 -1.40 -26.74 -4.58
N VAL A 297 -1.77 -25.57 -5.10
CA VAL A 297 -0.91 -24.80 -6.01
C VAL A 297 0.19 -24.07 -5.24
N ILE A 298 -0.16 -23.49 -4.07
CA ILE A 298 0.84 -22.86 -3.21
C ILE A 298 1.86 -23.87 -2.71
N GLU A 299 1.42 -25.08 -2.33
CA GLU A 299 2.32 -26.14 -1.92
C GLU A 299 3.38 -26.46 -2.99
N LYS A 300 2.95 -26.66 -4.23
CA LYS A 300 3.87 -26.81 -5.38
C LYS A 300 4.77 -25.58 -5.58
N PHE A 301 4.21 -24.40 -5.40
CA PHE A 301 4.96 -23.14 -5.64
C PHE A 301 6.06 -22.90 -4.61
N VAL A 302 5.83 -23.18 -3.33
CA VAL A 302 6.82 -22.98 -2.27
C VAL A 302 7.88 -24.07 -2.22
N ASP A 303 7.61 -25.26 -2.81
CA ASP A 303 8.57 -26.37 -2.91
C ASP A 303 9.83 -26.01 -3.72
N LYS A 304 9.80 -24.90 -4.44
CA LYS A 304 11.01 -24.36 -5.09
C LYS A 304 12.15 -24.05 -4.10
N TYR A 305 11.84 -23.88 -2.79
CA TYR A 305 12.85 -23.76 -1.76
C TYR A 305 13.57 -25.09 -1.54
N SER A 306 12.83 -26.19 -1.29
CA SER A 306 13.41 -27.52 -1.11
C SER A 306 14.18 -27.95 -2.37
N PHE A 307 13.63 -27.67 -3.54
CA PHE A 307 14.31 -27.92 -4.81
C PHE A 307 15.65 -27.19 -4.91
N MET A 308 15.73 -25.93 -4.49
CA MET A 308 16.95 -25.13 -4.54
C MET A 308 18.03 -25.69 -3.61
N ILE A 309 17.65 -26.10 -2.40
CA ILE A 309 18.62 -26.51 -1.35
C ILE A 309 18.97 -28.01 -1.47
N GLU A 310 17.96 -28.86 -1.67
CA GLU A 310 18.09 -30.31 -1.51
C GLU A 310 18.34 -31.05 -2.82
N ARG A 311 17.82 -30.51 -3.95
CA ARG A 311 17.85 -31.24 -5.23
C ARG A 311 18.95 -30.75 -6.14
N LYS A 312 19.88 -31.63 -6.43
CA LYS A 312 21.03 -31.43 -7.31
C LYS A 312 20.70 -31.42 -8.83
N LYS A 313 19.43 -31.27 -9.23
CA LYS A 313 19.07 -31.29 -10.66
C LYS A 313 19.60 -30.05 -11.38
N VAL A 314 20.49 -30.31 -12.31
CA VAL A 314 21.32 -29.33 -13.03
C VAL A 314 20.53 -28.64 -14.15
N ASP A 315 19.62 -29.37 -14.79
CA ASP A 315 19.01 -29.00 -16.07
C ASP A 315 18.10 -27.76 -16.03
N PHE A 316 17.40 -27.55 -14.93
CA PHE A 316 16.51 -26.39 -14.75
C PHE A 316 17.27 -25.06 -14.73
N TYR A 317 18.47 -25.03 -14.18
CA TYR A 317 19.28 -23.82 -14.08
C TYR A 317 20.15 -23.57 -15.29
N ASP A 318 20.51 -24.61 -16.04
CA ASP A 318 21.26 -24.46 -17.29
C ASP A 318 20.40 -23.81 -18.38
N SER A 319 19.09 -24.06 -18.37
CA SER A 319 18.15 -23.32 -19.23
C SER A 319 18.04 -21.83 -18.86
N ILE A 320 18.19 -21.47 -17.59
CA ILE A 320 18.21 -20.06 -17.13
C ILE A 320 19.52 -19.37 -17.50
N LYS A 321 20.65 -20.10 -17.53
CA LYS A 321 22.00 -19.57 -17.80
C LYS A 321 22.07 -18.85 -19.15
N ASN A 322 21.39 -19.39 -20.13
CA ASN A 322 21.39 -18.88 -21.51
C ASN A 322 20.31 -17.84 -21.79
N SER A 323 19.40 -17.58 -20.83
CA SER A 323 18.28 -16.65 -20.99
C SER A 323 18.53 -15.33 -20.26
N PHE A 324 19.00 -14.32 -21.00
CA PHE A 324 19.28 -12.98 -20.45
C PHE A 324 18.10 -12.34 -19.73
N HIS A 325 16.86 -12.69 -20.10
CA HIS A 325 15.63 -12.12 -19.56
C HIS A 325 15.14 -12.80 -18.28
N LEU A 326 15.64 -13.99 -17.94
CA LEU A 326 15.17 -14.79 -16.80
C LEU A 326 16.16 -14.76 -15.62
N LYS A 327 17.04 -13.78 -15.58
CA LYS A 327 18.00 -13.57 -14.51
C LYS A 327 17.30 -12.90 -13.34
N GLY A 328 16.99 -13.62 -12.28
CA GLY A 328 16.38 -13.09 -11.08
C GLY A 328 15.32 -14.01 -10.50
N GLU A 329 14.83 -13.70 -9.31
CA GLU A 329 13.80 -14.48 -8.66
C GLU A 329 12.49 -14.49 -9.47
N GLU A 330 12.17 -13.37 -10.10
CA GLU A 330 10.98 -13.20 -10.90
C GLU A 330 10.98 -14.15 -12.13
N GLY A 331 12.14 -14.29 -12.79
CA GLY A 331 12.29 -15.21 -13.91
C GLY A 331 12.26 -16.67 -13.49
N VAL A 332 12.91 -17.01 -12.38
CA VAL A 332 12.85 -18.35 -11.80
C VAL A 332 11.42 -18.72 -11.45
N GLY A 333 10.61 -17.79 -10.93
CA GLY A 333 9.19 -18.00 -10.68
C GLY A 333 8.41 -18.41 -11.91
N VAL A 334 8.66 -17.81 -13.08
CA VAL A 334 8.03 -18.19 -14.35
C VAL A 334 8.38 -19.62 -14.74
N LEU A 335 9.67 -19.97 -14.74
CA LEU A 335 10.12 -21.31 -15.11
C LEU A 335 9.57 -22.38 -14.15
N TRP A 336 9.55 -22.07 -12.86
CA TRP A 336 8.95 -22.98 -11.87
C TRP A 336 7.46 -23.24 -12.14
N CYS A 337 6.72 -22.21 -12.52
CA CYS A 337 5.31 -22.36 -12.90
C CYS A 337 5.15 -23.25 -14.13
N LEU A 338 5.99 -23.08 -15.15
CA LEU A 338 5.96 -23.92 -16.37
C LEU A 338 6.24 -25.38 -16.05
N GLU A 339 7.28 -25.68 -15.29
CA GLU A 339 7.66 -27.06 -14.89
C GLU A 339 6.59 -27.76 -14.06
N ASN A 340 5.81 -27.01 -13.29
CA ASN A 340 4.79 -27.57 -12.37
C ASN A 340 3.36 -27.43 -12.88
N ASN A 341 3.15 -27.08 -14.16
CA ASN A 341 1.83 -26.82 -14.75
C ASN A 341 1.00 -25.80 -13.96
N ILE A 342 1.64 -24.77 -13.47
CA ILE A 342 0.97 -23.64 -12.77
C ILE A 342 0.72 -22.54 -13.79
N SER A 343 -0.50 -22.01 -13.82
CA SER A 343 -0.93 -20.94 -14.73
C SER A 343 -0.94 -19.58 -14.02
N PRO A 344 0.06 -18.72 -14.21
CA PRO A 344 0.08 -17.39 -13.61
C PRO A 344 -1.05 -16.51 -14.17
N ILE A 345 -1.75 -15.82 -13.26
CA ILE A 345 -2.79 -14.84 -13.58
C ILE A 345 -2.42 -13.52 -12.91
N ASN A 346 -2.50 -12.41 -13.66
CA ASN A 346 -2.13 -11.12 -13.12
C ASN A 346 -3.13 -10.63 -12.06
N ILE A 347 -2.61 -10.29 -10.88
CA ILE A 347 -3.37 -9.61 -9.84
C ILE A 347 -3.33 -8.10 -10.06
N ASN A 348 -4.49 -7.47 -10.04
CA ASN A 348 -4.59 -6.02 -10.18
C ASN A 348 -4.57 -5.35 -8.79
N MET A 349 -3.37 -5.14 -8.25
CA MET A 349 -3.17 -4.54 -6.94
C MET A 349 -1.99 -3.56 -6.96
N ASN A 350 -2.22 -2.35 -6.44
CA ASN A 350 -1.15 -1.37 -6.26
C ASN A 350 -0.35 -1.67 -4.98
N ILE A 351 0.96 -1.77 -5.14
CA ILE A 351 1.90 -2.03 -4.04
C ILE A 351 2.96 -0.93 -4.06
N ASP A 352 3.13 -0.22 -2.94
CA ASP A 352 4.18 0.78 -2.79
C ASP A 352 5.38 0.18 -2.05
N ILE A 353 6.43 -0.12 -2.81
CA ILE A 353 7.69 -0.66 -2.28
C ILE A 353 8.54 0.40 -1.54
N TYR A 354 8.25 1.68 -1.76
CA TYR A 354 9.02 2.77 -1.16
C TYR A 354 8.44 3.24 0.18
N LEU A 355 7.20 2.91 0.48
CA LEU A 355 6.55 3.35 1.72
C LEU A 355 7.29 2.86 2.97
N PRO A 356 7.73 1.59 3.07
CA PRO A 356 8.47 1.10 4.22
C PRO A 356 9.82 1.78 4.42
N SER A 357 10.50 2.16 3.35
CA SER A 357 11.82 2.80 3.40
C SER A 357 11.78 4.33 3.41
N LYS A 358 10.61 4.94 3.11
CA LYS A 358 10.46 6.41 3.10
C LYS A 358 10.50 6.99 4.51
N GLY A 359 11.54 7.73 4.78
CA GLY A 359 11.76 8.42 6.05
C GLY A 359 12.77 7.75 6.97
N MET A 360 13.24 6.55 6.60
CA MET A 360 14.22 5.76 7.36
C MET A 360 15.64 5.85 6.79
N ILE A 361 15.81 6.47 5.62
CA ILE A 361 17.16 6.74 5.09
C ILE A 361 17.88 7.64 6.11
N PRO A 362 19.04 7.22 6.62
CA PRO A 362 19.81 8.06 7.52
C PRO A 362 20.07 9.42 6.90
N ASP A 363 19.90 10.46 7.69
CA ASP A 363 20.30 11.79 7.24
C ASP A 363 21.80 11.83 6.97
N PHE A 364 22.16 12.05 5.72
CA PHE A 364 23.54 12.07 5.25
C PHE A 364 23.97 13.43 4.70
N TYR A 365 23.16 14.47 4.84
CA TYR A 365 23.47 15.77 4.23
C TYR A 365 24.66 16.46 4.92
N ASN A 366 24.88 16.21 6.20
CA ASN A 366 26.07 16.71 6.92
C ASN A 366 27.34 16.04 6.40
N GLU A 367 27.30 14.71 6.28
CA GLU A 367 28.39 13.91 5.73
C GLU A 367 28.68 14.32 4.28
N LEU A 368 27.63 14.58 3.50
CA LEU A 368 27.76 15.02 2.11
C LEU A 368 28.46 16.38 1.99
N ILE A 369 28.15 17.34 2.86
CA ILE A 369 28.85 18.64 2.88
C ILE A 369 30.30 18.47 3.28
N THR A 370 30.58 17.61 4.25
CA THR A 370 31.96 17.32 4.70
C THR A 370 32.77 16.69 3.57
N ASP A 371 32.21 15.68 2.92
CA ASP A 371 32.89 14.99 1.82
C ASP A 371 33.07 15.93 0.61
N LEU A 372 32.10 16.79 0.29
CA LEU A 372 32.23 17.77 -0.80
C LEU A 372 33.41 18.75 -0.61
N LYS A 373 33.75 19.10 0.64
CA LYS A 373 34.87 19.97 0.94
C LYS A 373 36.24 19.31 0.73
N THR A 374 36.30 18.01 0.86
CA THR A 374 37.53 17.20 0.88
C THR A 374 37.69 16.26 -0.30
N SER A 375 36.63 16.05 -1.09
CA SER A 375 36.57 15.00 -2.10
C SER A 375 37.56 15.14 -3.25
N GLY A 376 37.97 16.36 -3.58
CA GLY A 376 38.76 16.64 -4.78
C GLY A 376 38.09 16.23 -6.09
N LEU A 377 36.78 15.88 -6.08
CA LEU A 377 36.02 15.49 -7.25
C LEU A 377 35.82 16.71 -8.15
N CYS A 378 36.21 16.59 -9.41
CA CYS A 378 35.95 17.62 -10.42
C CYS A 378 34.56 17.39 -11.02
N PHE A 379 33.76 18.43 -11.04
CA PHE A 379 32.46 18.46 -11.68
C PHE A 379 32.57 19.06 -13.08
N SER A 380 32.02 18.40 -14.07
CA SER A 380 32.08 18.85 -15.46
C SER A 380 31.24 20.10 -15.72
N ASN A 381 30.16 20.29 -14.95
CA ASN A 381 29.26 21.43 -15.07
C ASN A 381 29.20 22.23 -13.77
N LYS A 382 29.73 23.46 -13.84
CA LYS A 382 29.78 24.40 -12.69
C LYS A 382 28.38 24.79 -12.19
N GLU A 383 27.41 24.96 -13.09
CA GLU A 383 26.05 25.35 -12.72
C GLU A 383 25.31 24.20 -12.01
N GLU A 384 25.43 22.97 -12.51
CA GLU A 384 24.89 21.76 -11.85
C GLU A 384 25.49 21.63 -10.43
N TYR A 385 26.81 21.85 -10.29
CA TYR A 385 27.47 21.80 -8.99
C TYR A 385 26.91 22.86 -8.03
N ILE A 386 26.77 24.11 -8.46
CA ILE A 386 26.19 25.17 -7.64
C ILE A 386 24.76 24.83 -7.21
N ASN A 387 23.94 24.34 -8.13
CA ASN A 387 22.56 23.94 -7.85
C ASN A 387 22.51 22.78 -6.87
N PHE A 388 23.41 21.82 -7.01
CA PHE A 388 23.55 20.69 -6.09
C PHE A 388 23.93 21.16 -4.68
N VAL A 389 24.96 22.02 -4.53
CA VAL A 389 25.37 22.55 -3.23
C VAL A 389 24.23 23.35 -2.57
N LYS A 390 23.51 24.17 -3.34
CA LYS A 390 22.31 24.87 -2.83
C LYS A 390 21.24 23.92 -2.34
N PHE A 391 20.96 22.87 -3.12
CA PHE A 391 20.01 21.84 -2.75
C PHE A 391 20.42 21.13 -1.46
N VAL A 392 21.68 20.73 -1.32
CA VAL A 392 22.20 20.05 -0.12
C VAL A 392 22.08 20.95 1.12
N LYS A 393 22.50 22.23 1.02
CA LYS A 393 22.36 23.19 2.12
C LYS A 393 20.91 23.45 2.52
N GLN A 394 20.00 23.56 1.55
CA GLN A 394 18.58 23.74 1.82
C GLN A 394 17.97 22.53 2.54
N ASN A 395 18.39 21.31 2.18
CA ASN A 395 17.91 20.11 2.84
C ASN A 395 18.50 19.94 4.23
N GLN A 396 19.76 20.32 4.45
CA GLN A 396 20.35 20.41 5.77
C GLN A 396 19.56 21.36 6.68
N GLN A 397 19.19 22.55 6.18
CA GLN A 397 18.37 23.50 6.93
C GLN A 397 16.92 23.06 7.12
N ASN A 398 16.36 22.34 6.14
CA ASN A 398 15.00 21.80 6.22
C ASN A 398 14.90 20.61 7.18
N LEU A 399 15.98 19.89 7.42
CA LEU A 399 16.04 18.86 8.47
C LEU A 399 15.91 19.51 9.85
N PHE A 400 16.58 20.61 10.12
CA PHE A 400 16.34 21.40 11.34
C PHE A 400 14.89 21.87 11.44
N LYS A 401 14.22 22.19 10.31
CA LYS A 401 12.79 22.55 10.26
C LYS A 401 11.86 21.32 10.30
N LYS A 402 12.31 20.16 9.87
CA LYS A 402 11.52 18.90 9.88
C LYS A 402 11.48 18.31 11.29
N TYR A 403 12.51 18.52 12.09
CA TYR A 403 12.48 18.30 13.54
C TYR A 403 11.65 19.36 14.31
N LEU A 404 11.33 20.50 13.66
CA LEU A 404 10.35 21.48 14.11
C LEU A 404 9.00 21.27 13.39
N ASN A 405 8.52 20.07 13.40
CA ASN A 405 7.22 19.55 13.00
C ASN A 405 6.22 20.50 12.34
N VAL A 406 5.98 20.34 11.04
CA VAL A 406 4.69 20.72 10.45
C VAL A 406 3.84 19.43 10.34
N GLY A 407 3.29 18.98 11.46
CA GLY A 407 2.36 17.87 11.54
C GLY A 407 0.94 18.25 11.11
N ALA A 408 0.02 17.29 11.21
CA ALA A 408 -1.41 17.53 10.99
C ALA A 408 -1.96 18.59 11.96
N VAL A 409 -1.51 18.57 13.22
CA VAL A 409 -1.85 19.56 14.26
C VAL A 409 -1.47 20.98 13.81
N ASP A 410 -0.24 21.18 13.37
CA ASP A 410 0.24 22.47 12.87
C ASP A 410 -0.53 22.96 11.64
N ARG A 411 -0.97 22.04 10.79
CA ARG A 411 -1.81 22.38 9.64
C ARG A 411 -3.19 22.84 10.06
N VAL A 412 -3.79 22.16 11.06
CA VAL A 412 -5.08 22.57 11.64
C VAL A 412 -4.96 23.94 12.29
N LYS A 413 -3.91 24.19 13.05
CA LYS A 413 -3.64 25.50 13.68
C LYS A 413 -3.37 26.62 12.66
N LYS A 414 -2.82 26.30 11.50
CA LYS A 414 -2.66 27.23 10.38
C LYS A 414 -3.92 27.42 9.53
N HIS A 415 -4.97 26.64 9.76
CA HIS A 415 -6.24 26.80 9.06
C HIS A 415 -6.93 28.11 9.43
N LEU A 416 -7.59 28.76 8.45
CA LEU A 416 -8.24 30.04 8.69
C LEU A 416 -9.22 29.97 9.87
N SER A 417 -10.02 28.90 9.94
CA SER A 417 -10.96 28.68 11.03
C SER A 417 -10.29 28.71 12.41
N TYR A 418 -9.18 27.99 12.58
CA TYR A 418 -8.47 27.96 13.87
C TYR A 418 -7.95 29.37 14.24
N ARG A 419 -7.29 30.04 13.31
CA ARG A 419 -6.69 31.37 13.53
C ARG A 419 -7.72 32.46 13.85
N LEU A 420 -8.88 32.44 13.19
CA LEU A 420 -9.97 33.38 13.50
C LEU A 420 -10.58 33.09 14.87
N GLY A 421 -10.75 31.84 15.24
CA GLY A 421 -11.25 31.48 16.57
C GLY A 421 -10.30 31.86 17.70
N GLU A 422 -8.98 31.70 17.53
CA GLU A 422 -7.98 32.18 18.48
C GLU A 422 -8.05 33.70 18.70
N ILE A 423 -8.23 34.47 17.62
CA ILE A 423 -8.39 35.92 17.75
C ILE A 423 -9.58 36.25 18.64
N VAL A 424 -10.70 35.56 18.49
CA VAL A 424 -11.88 35.77 19.34
C VAL A 424 -11.57 35.38 20.79
N LEU A 425 -11.04 34.19 21.03
CA LEU A 425 -10.75 33.67 22.37
C LEU A 425 -9.73 34.52 23.15
N ASN A 426 -8.76 35.10 22.45
CA ASN A 426 -7.72 35.90 23.07
C ASN A 426 -8.19 37.35 23.42
N ASN A 427 -9.34 37.78 22.87
CA ASN A 427 -9.78 39.16 22.99
C ASN A 427 -11.17 39.34 23.59
N TYR A 428 -11.96 38.27 23.80
CA TYR A 428 -13.35 38.39 24.30
C TYR A 428 -13.46 38.80 25.77
N ASN A 429 -12.42 38.60 26.60
CA ASN A 429 -12.45 38.85 28.07
C ASN A 429 -12.32 40.32 28.45
N SER A 430 -12.12 41.23 27.48
CA SER A 430 -11.94 42.66 27.74
C SER A 430 -12.83 43.47 26.80
N PHE A 431 -13.69 44.31 27.35
CA PHE A 431 -14.62 45.15 26.59
C PHE A 431 -13.90 46.00 25.52
N GLY A 432 -12.78 46.63 25.92
CA GLY A 432 -11.95 47.39 24.97
C GLY A 432 -11.36 46.56 23.82
N LYS A 433 -10.96 45.31 24.08
CA LYS A 433 -10.43 44.41 23.08
C LYS A 433 -11.54 43.81 22.16
N CYS A 434 -12.75 43.62 22.70
CA CYS A 434 -13.89 43.14 21.92
C CYS A 434 -14.23 44.04 20.74
N ILE A 435 -14.10 45.34 20.87
CA ILE A 435 -14.38 46.34 19.82
C ILE A 435 -13.45 46.15 18.62
N PHE A 436 -12.22 45.67 18.83
CA PHE A 436 -11.24 45.49 17.80
C PHE A 436 -11.32 44.10 17.10
N ILE A 437 -12.09 43.15 17.64
CA ILE A 437 -12.22 41.79 17.07
C ILE A 437 -12.57 41.84 15.57
N PRO A 438 -13.58 42.61 15.09
CA PRO A 438 -13.93 42.63 13.67
C PRO A 438 -12.77 43.09 12.77
N PHE A 439 -12.01 44.08 13.24
CA PHE A 439 -10.85 44.59 12.53
C PHE A 439 -9.71 43.55 12.45
N LEU A 440 -9.42 42.89 13.56
CA LEU A 440 -8.41 41.82 13.62
C LEU A 440 -8.79 40.63 12.73
N LEU A 441 -10.05 40.22 12.70
CA LEU A 441 -10.56 39.17 11.83
C LEU A 441 -10.41 39.54 10.35
N TYR A 442 -10.68 40.79 10.00
CA TYR A 442 -10.50 41.31 8.64
C TYR A 442 -9.02 41.28 8.21
N ILE A 443 -8.13 41.77 9.05
CA ILE A 443 -6.67 41.78 8.77
C ILE A 443 -6.20 40.33 8.55
N GLU A 444 -6.56 39.41 9.44
CA GLU A 444 -6.12 38.01 9.38
C GLU A 444 -6.65 37.30 8.15
N SER A 445 -7.92 37.53 7.80
CA SER A 445 -8.52 36.99 6.58
C SER A 445 -7.82 37.46 5.32
N ASN A 446 -7.46 38.73 5.24
CA ASN A 446 -6.71 39.28 4.10
C ASN A 446 -5.27 38.75 4.03
N LYS A 447 -4.61 38.60 5.18
CA LYS A 447 -3.27 38.05 5.29
C LYS A 447 -3.28 36.57 4.81
N PHE A 448 -4.31 35.80 5.22
CA PHE A 448 -4.50 34.42 4.81
C PHE A 448 -4.73 34.29 3.29
N LYS A 449 -5.58 35.15 2.70
CA LYS A 449 -5.82 35.20 1.24
C LYS A 449 -4.52 35.47 0.47
N LYS A 450 -3.73 36.45 0.88
CA LYS A 450 -2.43 36.80 0.25
C LYS A 450 -1.43 35.63 0.34
N GLN A 451 -1.39 34.92 1.45
CA GLN A 451 -0.50 33.77 1.66
C GLN A 451 -0.88 32.55 0.81
N ASN A 452 -2.17 32.35 0.53
CA ASN A 452 -2.68 31.20 -0.20
C ASN A 452 -2.85 31.43 -1.72
N SER A 453 -2.90 32.67 -2.19
CA SER A 453 -2.99 32.97 -3.63
C SER A 453 -1.77 32.48 -4.45
N LYS A 454 -0.65 32.18 -3.79
CA LYS A 454 0.59 31.67 -4.41
C LYS A 454 0.83 30.15 -4.22
N LYS A 455 -0.08 29.42 -3.55
CA LYS A 455 0.13 28.00 -3.23
C LYS A 455 -0.90 27.11 -3.91
N LEU A 456 -0.61 26.66 -5.13
CA LEU A 456 -1.12 25.41 -5.65
C LEU A 456 -0.45 24.25 -4.89
N ASN A 457 -0.79 24.08 -3.62
CA ASN A 457 -0.28 22.96 -2.84
C ASN A 457 -1.31 21.82 -2.86
N ARG A 458 -0.99 20.76 -3.58
CA ARG A 458 -1.58 19.42 -3.38
C ARG A 458 -1.07 18.90 -2.04
N ASN A 459 -1.61 19.42 -0.95
CA ASN A 459 -1.31 18.92 0.39
C ASN A 459 -1.97 17.54 0.57
N LYS A 460 -1.21 16.59 1.11
CA LYS A 460 -1.76 15.28 1.49
C LYS A 460 -2.92 15.48 2.46
N PRO A 461 -3.99 14.66 2.41
CA PRO A 461 -5.05 14.66 3.41
C PRO A 461 -4.49 14.50 4.83
N LEU A 462 -5.11 15.13 5.83
CA LEU A 462 -4.64 15.12 7.23
C LEU A 462 -4.46 13.71 7.78
N LYS A 463 -5.30 12.77 7.38
CA LYS A 463 -5.25 11.35 7.79
C LYS A 463 -3.94 10.60 7.50
N TYR A 464 -3.03 11.21 6.75
CA TYR A 464 -1.72 10.61 6.41
C TYR A 464 -0.57 11.17 7.26
N TYR A 465 -0.87 11.90 8.33
CA TYR A 465 0.13 12.41 9.27
C TYR A 465 0.10 11.60 10.56
N ASP A 466 1.23 11.42 11.20
CA ASP A 466 1.37 10.59 12.40
C ASP A 466 0.62 11.18 13.61
N ASP A 467 0.46 12.52 13.65
CA ASP A 467 -0.29 13.27 14.66
C ASP A 467 -1.76 13.52 14.26
N TYR A 468 -2.35 12.68 13.40
CA TYR A 468 -3.72 12.86 12.91
C TYR A 468 -4.77 12.86 14.01
N GLU A 469 -4.67 11.95 14.96
CA GLU A 469 -5.63 11.88 16.09
C GLU A 469 -5.59 13.16 16.94
N GLN A 470 -4.40 13.70 17.18
CA GLN A 470 -4.24 14.97 17.88
C GLN A 470 -4.77 16.14 17.02
N ALA A 471 -4.62 16.09 15.72
CA ALA A 471 -5.19 17.08 14.83
C ALA A 471 -6.73 17.06 14.82
N LEU A 472 -7.37 15.91 15.00
CA LEU A 472 -8.83 15.80 15.19
C LEU A 472 -9.27 16.46 16.49
N VAL A 473 -8.49 16.31 17.57
CA VAL A 473 -8.75 17.03 18.83
C VAL A 473 -8.72 18.55 18.60
N GLU A 474 -7.71 19.04 17.88
CA GLU A 474 -7.62 20.47 17.55
C GLU A 474 -8.75 20.95 16.61
N GLN A 475 -9.20 20.13 15.68
CA GLN A 475 -10.39 20.44 14.85
C GLN A 475 -11.69 20.50 15.65
N ASN A 476 -11.75 19.78 16.76
CA ASN A 476 -12.88 19.82 17.70
C ASN A 476 -12.72 20.89 18.77
N SER A 477 -11.60 21.59 18.80
CA SER A 477 -11.33 22.67 19.78
C SER A 477 -12.34 23.82 19.64
N ILE A 478 -12.52 24.53 20.74
CA ILE A 478 -13.41 25.72 20.77
C ILE A 478 -12.94 26.78 19.77
N ALA A 479 -11.62 26.99 19.65
CA ALA A 479 -11.06 27.90 18.68
C ALA A 479 -11.49 27.54 17.25
N TYR A 480 -11.34 26.27 16.87
CA TYR A 480 -11.71 25.83 15.53
C TYR A 480 -13.24 25.95 15.26
N LYS A 481 -14.06 25.62 16.25
CA LYS A 481 -15.54 25.74 16.17
C LYS A 481 -15.96 27.19 15.96
N ILE A 482 -15.47 28.11 16.77
CA ILE A 482 -15.76 29.55 16.64
C ILE A 482 -15.34 30.07 15.28
N GLY A 483 -14.12 29.79 14.86
CA GLY A 483 -13.63 30.26 13.56
C GLY A 483 -14.37 29.65 12.37
N ASN A 484 -14.83 28.40 12.49
CA ASN A 484 -15.62 27.75 11.44
C ASN A 484 -17.00 28.43 11.27
N ILE A 485 -17.62 28.84 12.38
CA ILE A 485 -18.84 29.66 12.36
C ILE A 485 -18.59 30.97 11.60
N ILE A 486 -17.49 31.65 11.90
CA ILE A 486 -17.13 32.92 11.25
C ILE A 486 -16.88 32.73 9.74
N VAL A 487 -16.14 31.69 9.36
CA VAL A 487 -15.87 31.38 7.94
C VAL A 487 -17.15 31.06 7.19
N ASN A 488 -18.09 30.31 7.80
CA ASN A 488 -19.34 29.94 7.18
C ASN A 488 -20.34 31.10 7.12
N ALA A 489 -20.28 32.04 8.06
CA ALA A 489 -21.11 33.25 8.03
C ALA A 489 -20.76 34.15 6.82
N ASN A 490 -19.51 34.28 6.50
CA ASN A 490 -19.05 35.00 5.31
C ASN A 490 -19.64 34.48 3.99
N LYS A 491 -20.05 33.21 3.95
CA LYS A 491 -20.73 32.60 2.81
C LYS A 491 -22.23 32.92 2.74
N ARG A 492 -22.84 33.37 3.85
CA ARG A 492 -24.30 33.56 4.01
C ARG A 492 -24.75 35.02 3.90
N GLY A 493 -23.88 35.98 3.67
CA GLY A 493 -24.19 37.40 3.51
C GLY A 493 -24.46 38.16 4.83
N LYS A 494 -24.89 39.43 4.74
CA LYS A 494 -24.96 40.36 5.88
C LYS A 494 -25.85 39.93 7.05
N MET A 495 -26.95 39.21 6.83
CA MET A 495 -27.83 38.68 7.89
C MET A 495 -27.20 37.53 8.71
N GLY A 496 -26.14 36.90 8.20
CA GLY A 496 -25.40 35.84 8.93
C GLY A 496 -24.65 36.33 10.14
N TYR A 497 -24.19 37.57 10.18
CA TYR A 497 -23.29 38.08 11.24
C TYR A 497 -23.96 38.23 12.60
N PHE A 498 -25.24 38.62 12.69
CA PHE A 498 -25.95 38.75 13.96
C PHE A 498 -26.16 37.38 14.63
N ARG A 499 -26.52 36.39 13.85
CA ARG A 499 -26.70 35.01 14.32
C ARG A 499 -25.39 34.39 14.80
N VAL A 500 -24.27 34.70 14.13
CA VAL A 500 -22.92 34.30 14.50
C VAL A 500 -22.52 34.81 15.90
N PHE A 501 -22.86 36.05 16.20
CA PHE A 501 -22.53 36.61 17.50
C PHE A 501 -23.23 35.85 18.62
N CYS A 502 -24.51 35.51 18.47
CA CYS A 502 -25.27 34.70 19.46
C CYS A 502 -24.70 33.28 19.58
N GLU A 503 -24.36 32.63 18.44
CA GLU A 503 -23.76 31.28 18.44
C GLU A 503 -22.39 31.24 19.15
N ILE A 504 -21.52 32.25 18.92
CA ILE A 504 -20.24 32.38 19.60
C ILE A 504 -20.39 32.57 21.10
N ILE A 505 -21.31 33.44 21.53
CA ILE A 505 -21.60 33.66 22.97
C ILE A 505 -22.05 32.36 23.62
N ASN A 506 -22.93 31.62 23.00
CA ASN A 506 -23.39 30.32 23.49
C ASN A 506 -22.27 29.30 23.67
N ILE A 507 -21.34 29.23 22.69
CA ILE A 507 -20.18 28.32 22.78
C ILE A 507 -19.26 28.74 23.94
N ILE A 508 -19.05 30.04 24.12
CA ILE A 508 -18.18 30.55 25.18
C ILE A 508 -18.82 30.35 26.57
N LYS A 509 -20.14 30.56 26.72
CA LYS A 509 -20.88 30.34 27.99
C LYS A 509 -20.92 28.86 28.37
N ASN A 510 -21.00 27.95 27.42
CA ASN A 510 -21.04 26.50 27.70
C ASN A 510 -19.63 25.90 27.96
N LYS A 511 -18.63 26.73 28.18
CA LYS A 511 -17.25 26.34 28.52
C LYS A 511 -17.05 26.21 30.06
N GLY A 512 -18.05 26.55 30.87
CA GLY A 512 -18.02 26.47 32.33
C GLY A 512 -18.53 25.18 32.91
#